data_9a407d45528fd6aa6d93b15074ed516d
#
_entry.id   9a407d45528fd6aa6d93b15074ed516d
#
_cell.length_a   1.000
_cell.length_b   1.000
_cell.length_c   1.000
_cell.angle_alpha   90.00
_cell.angle_beta   90.00
_cell.angle_gamma   90.00
#
_symmetry.space_group_name_H-M   'P 1'
#
loop_
_entity.id
_entity.type
_entity.pdbx_description
1 polymer ?
#
loop_
_entity_poly.entity_id
_entity_poly.type
_entity_poly.pdbx_seq_one_letter_code
_entity_poly.pdbx_strand_id
1 'polypeptide(L)'
;MTASPSLLERFQALDRFLSEHQALWRPRPFVCRSLPWENDYPELAAWLRARSLANAEAAHNQPGELAAPAPFPELAAIACELSQIDELPASEPPAVAHRQNLDIPGRKSLQIQAFGARLHFRETPRHWLDWCSGKGHLGRHLARNGAALTCLEWDEALVNAGDQLSERLGVDATHRCQDVLASDAGDQLHATHTPVALHACGDLHVRLLQLAVAKQCRQLAVAPCCYNRITDEQYVPLSQTAGASSLQLTRDDLGLPLSETVTAGARERRNRDQSMAWRLGFDTLQRRLRQQDEYLPTPSLPGAWLKKDFADYCHDLATLKQLPAPGDEDWPALERAGWQRLAEVRNLELVRGLFRRPLELWLLLDRALLLEEQGYRVRLGTFCPSQLTPRNLLLLAELGSPAQNVTRPE
;
A
#
# COMPACT_ATOMS: atom_id res chain seq x y z
N MET A 1 25.42 18.49 -15.07
CA MET A 1 24.12 18.01 -14.51
C MET A 1 23.92 16.63 -15.10
N THR A 2 24.02 15.58 -14.29
CA THR A 2 23.70 14.21 -14.72
C THR A 2 22.20 14.15 -15.01
N ALA A 3 21.81 13.60 -16.15
CA ALA A 3 20.39 13.38 -16.46
C ALA A 3 19.77 12.51 -15.40
N SER A 4 18.52 12.81 -15.00
CA SER A 4 17.78 11.93 -14.08
C SER A 4 17.64 10.54 -14.68
N PRO A 5 17.83 9.46 -13.90
CA PRO A 5 17.74 8.09 -14.41
C PRO A 5 16.35 7.81 -14.98
N SER A 6 16.32 7.05 -16.08
CA SER A 6 15.07 6.58 -16.70
C SER A 6 14.27 5.68 -15.76
N LEU A 7 12.97 5.44 -16.06
CA LEU A 7 12.16 4.51 -15.28
C LEU A 7 12.74 3.10 -15.31
N LEU A 8 13.30 2.69 -16.46
CA LEU A 8 13.95 1.38 -16.60
C LEU A 8 15.20 1.26 -15.71
N GLU A 9 16.10 2.25 -15.71
CA GLU A 9 17.29 2.23 -14.87
C GLU A 9 16.94 2.20 -13.38
N ARG A 10 15.94 2.98 -12.98
CA ARG A 10 15.42 2.95 -11.59
C ARG A 10 14.82 1.59 -11.21
N PHE A 11 14.04 1.01 -12.11
CA PHE A 11 13.48 -0.34 -11.90
C PHE A 11 14.58 -1.36 -11.70
N GLN A 12 15.57 -1.39 -12.59
CA GLN A 12 16.69 -2.33 -12.54
C GLN A 12 17.53 -2.20 -11.25
N ALA A 13 17.74 -0.96 -10.77
CA ALA A 13 18.46 -0.74 -9.52
C ALA A 13 17.68 -1.27 -8.31
N LEU A 14 16.37 -1.01 -8.24
CA LEU A 14 15.50 -1.54 -7.20
C LEU A 14 15.36 -3.07 -7.27
N ASP A 15 15.24 -3.61 -8.48
CA ASP A 15 15.13 -5.05 -8.71
C ASP A 15 16.36 -5.79 -8.18
N ARG A 16 17.55 -5.29 -8.50
CA ARG A 16 18.80 -5.82 -7.97
C ARG A 16 18.86 -5.74 -6.46
N PHE A 17 18.59 -4.57 -5.88
CA PHE A 17 18.62 -4.38 -4.43
C PHE A 17 17.65 -5.31 -3.68
N LEU A 18 16.42 -5.43 -4.16
CA LEU A 18 15.42 -6.32 -3.56
C LEU A 18 15.79 -7.79 -3.73
N SER A 19 16.32 -8.19 -4.89
CA SER A 19 16.69 -9.57 -5.18
C SER A 19 17.89 -10.03 -4.36
N GLU A 20 18.90 -9.19 -4.20
CA GLU A 20 20.12 -9.49 -3.43
C GLU A 20 19.82 -9.62 -1.92
N HIS A 21 18.81 -8.91 -1.41
CA HIS A 21 18.54 -8.84 0.03
C HIS A 21 17.27 -9.58 0.49
N GLN A 22 16.78 -10.54 -0.30
CA GLN A 22 15.56 -11.29 0.01
C GLN A 22 15.59 -11.94 1.40
N ALA A 23 16.75 -12.44 1.84
CA ALA A 23 16.92 -13.05 3.15
C ALA A 23 16.63 -12.07 4.32
N LEU A 24 16.80 -10.76 4.11
CA LEU A 24 16.58 -9.73 5.14
C LEU A 24 15.12 -9.29 5.25
N TRP A 25 14.40 -9.18 4.14
CA TRP A 25 13.07 -8.58 4.15
C TRP A 25 11.91 -9.56 4.02
N ARG A 26 12.11 -10.76 3.44
CA ARG A 26 11.03 -11.77 3.31
C ARG A 26 10.67 -12.44 4.63
N PRO A 27 11.63 -12.92 5.45
CA PRO A 27 11.29 -13.59 6.71
C PRO A 27 10.55 -12.64 7.66
N ARG A 28 9.42 -13.11 8.20
CA ARG A 28 8.56 -12.30 9.07
C ARG A 28 8.84 -12.60 10.54
N PRO A 29 9.36 -11.64 11.30
CA PRO A 29 9.68 -11.82 12.74
C PRO A 29 8.49 -12.28 13.59
N PHE A 30 7.27 -11.92 13.20
CA PHE A 30 6.06 -12.34 13.90
C PHE A 30 5.81 -13.85 13.82
N VAL A 31 6.15 -14.47 12.71
CA VAL A 31 5.91 -15.90 12.43
C VAL A 31 7.13 -16.73 12.80
N CYS A 32 8.33 -16.20 12.53
CA CYS A 32 9.59 -16.88 12.74
C CYS A 32 10.21 -16.48 14.08
N ARG A 33 10.57 -17.44 14.92
CA ARG A 33 11.28 -17.17 16.18
C ARG A 33 12.74 -16.81 15.97
N SER A 34 13.37 -17.40 14.96
CA SER A 34 14.71 -17.10 14.49
C SER A 34 14.66 -16.78 13.01
N LEU A 35 15.41 -15.78 12.59
CA LEU A 35 15.46 -15.34 11.20
C LEU A 35 16.77 -15.81 10.56
N PRO A 36 16.77 -16.28 9.31
CA PRO A 36 17.98 -16.82 8.66
C PRO A 36 19.18 -15.88 8.72
N TRP A 37 18.97 -14.58 8.55
CA TRP A 37 20.01 -13.56 8.51
C TRP A 37 20.66 -13.27 9.89
N GLU A 38 20.07 -13.72 10.99
CA GLU A 38 20.65 -13.50 12.34
C GLU A 38 22.01 -14.18 12.52
N ASN A 39 22.24 -15.29 11.81
CA ASN A 39 23.54 -15.96 11.81
C ASN A 39 24.61 -15.17 11.05
N ASP A 40 24.21 -14.45 10.01
CA ASP A 40 25.13 -13.64 9.20
C ASP A 40 25.45 -12.30 9.88
N TYR A 41 24.52 -11.78 10.70
CA TYR A 41 24.61 -10.48 11.39
C TYR A 41 24.26 -10.59 12.88
N PRO A 42 25.04 -11.38 13.67
CA PRO A 42 24.70 -11.69 15.07
C PRO A 42 24.71 -10.44 15.97
N GLU A 43 25.58 -9.47 15.72
CA GLU A 43 25.62 -8.23 16.49
C GLU A 43 24.38 -7.39 16.28
N LEU A 44 23.93 -7.25 15.04
CA LEU A 44 22.69 -6.54 14.71
C LEU A 44 21.48 -7.25 15.34
N ALA A 45 21.43 -8.57 15.23
CA ALA A 45 20.34 -9.37 15.80
C ALA A 45 20.25 -9.21 17.33
N ALA A 46 21.38 -9.37 18.03
CA ALA A 46 21.44 -9.22 19.47
C ALA A 46 21.05 -7.80 19.91
N TRP A 47 21.53 -6.79 19.20
CA TRP A 47 21.22 -5.39 19.49
C TRP A 47 19.73 -5.08 19.30
N LEU A 48 19.12 -5.54 18.20
CA LEU A 48 17.68 -5.35 17.95
C LEU A 48 16.82 -6.06 18.99
N ARG A 49 17.15 -7.29 19.36
CA ARG A 49 16.40 -8.09 20.36
C ARG A 49 16.46 -7.50 21.76
N ALA A 50 17.54 -6.80 22.11
CA ALA A 50 17.70 -6.16 23.42
C ALA A 50 16.90 -4.84 23.57
N ARG A 51 16.30 -4.32 22.49
CA ARG A 51 15.60 -3.02 22.49
C ARG A 51 14.18 -3.15 23.03
N SER A 52 13.71 -2.08 23.67
CA SER A 52 12.34 -2.01 24.18
C SER A 52 11.30 -1.81 23.05
N LEU A 53 10.02 -2.07 23.35
CA LEU A 53 8.91 -1.78 22.47
C LEU A 53 8.83 -0.26 22.17
N ALA A 54 9.08 0.60 23.13
CA ALA A 54 9.09 2.05 22.96
C ALA A 54 10.19 2.50 21.98
N ASN A 55 11.38 1.88 22.01
CA ASN A 55 12.45 2.13 21.04
C ASN A 55 12.05 1.74 19.61
N ALA A 56 11.34 0.61 19.46
CA ALA A 56 10.83 0.18 18.15
C ALA A 56 9.77 1.15 17.61
N GLU A 57 8.84 1.59 18.46
CA GLU A 57 7.81 2.57 18.09
C GLU A 57 8.40 3.91 17.62
N ALA A 58 9.44 4.40 18.32
CA ALA A 58 10.12 5.65 17.96
C ALA A 58 10.80 5.56 16.58
N ALA A 59 11.36 4.40 16.22
CA ALA A 59 12.08 4.20 14.96
C ALA A 59 11.17 3.72 13.80
N HIS A 60 9.95 3.30 14.08
CA HIS A 60 9.10 2.58 13.11
C HIS A 60 8.89 3.31 11.77
N ASN A 61 8.65 4.61 11.80
CA ASN A 61 8.36 5.38 10.59
C ASN A 61 9.62 5.88 9.87
N GLN A 62 10.75 5.96 10.58
CA GLN A 62 12.04 6.42 10.08
C GLN A 62 13.16 5.42 10.42
N PRO A 63 13.03 4.15 10.01
CA PRO A 63 14.03 3.14 10.36
C PRO A 63 15.42 3.49 9.83
N GLY A 64 15.50 4.21 8.71
CA GLY A 64 16.78 4.62 8.12
C GLY A 64 17.62 5.58 8.97
N GLU A 65 17.03 6.25 9.97
CA GLU A 65 17.73 7.14 10.89
C GLU A 65 18.33 6.40 12.11
N LEU A 66 18.11 5.09 12.21
CA LEU A 66 18.51 4.30 13.35
C LEU A 66 20.02 4.00 13.33
N ALA A 67 20.75 4.45 14.34
CA ALA A 67 22.18 4.13 14.53
C ALA A 67 22.34 2.70 15.05
N ALA A 68 22.14 1.72 14.18
CA ALA A 68 22.24 0.29 14.46
C ALA A 68 23.62 -0.26 14.02
N PRO A 69 24.04 -1.46 14.48
CA PRO A 69 25.22 -2.14 13.96
C PRO A 69 25.14 -2.45 12.47
N ALA A 70 26.31 -2.67 11.84
CA ALA A 70 26.38 -3.11 10.45
C ALA A 70 25.57 -4.41 10.23
N PRO A 71 24.98 -4.61 9.02
CA PRO A 71 25.03 -3.77 7.82
C PRO A 71 23.89 -2.74 7.74
N PHE A 72 23.19 -2.48 8.83
CA PHE A 72 21.96 -1.68 8.83
C PHE A 72 22.15 -0.26 8.27
N PRO A 73 23.20 0.52 8.65
CA PRO A 73 23.39 1.87 8.13
C PRO A 73 23.63 1.91 6.61
N GLU A 74 24.40 0.97 6.08
CA GLU A 74 24.69 0.87 4.63
C GLU A 74 23.41 0.53 3.86
N LEU A 75 22.64 -0.43 4.35
CA LEU A 75 21.34 -0.81 3.76
C LEU A 75 20.37 0.36 3.79
N ALA A 76 20.33 1.10 4.91
CA ALA A 76 19.47 2.27 5.07
C ALA A 76 19.83 3.38 4.07
N ALA A 77 21.14 3.64 3.86
CA ALA A 77 21.62 4.62 2.91
C ALA A 77 21.22 4.26 1.47
N ILE A 78 21.43 3.01 1.05
CA ILE A 78 21.06 2.52 -0.28
C ILE A 78 19.54 2.57 -0.47
N ALA A 79 18.76 2.08 0.50
CA ALA A 79 17.31 2.12 0.45
C ALA A 79 16.77 3.54 0.35
N CYS A 80 17.37 4.50 1.07
CA CYS A 80 17.03 5.91 1.01
C CYS A 80 17.30 6.49 -0.38
N GLU A 81 18.48 6.24 -0.94
CA GLU A 81 18.85 6.71 -2.29
C GLU A 81 17.92 6.17 -3.37
N LEU A 82 17.68 4.85 -3.39
CA LEU A 82 16.79 4.20 -4.34
C LEU A 82 15.32 4.63 -4.19
N SER A 83 14.94 5.08 -2.99
CA SER A 83 13.57 5.52 -2.68
C SER A 83 13.32 7.00 -2.99
N GLN A 84 14.33 7.74 -3.43
CA GLN A 84 14.16 9.14 -3.79
C GLN A 84 13.18 9.31 -4.93
N ILE A 85 12.19 10.15 -4.74
CA ILE A 85 11.21 10.51 -5.75
C ILE A 85 10.74 11.94 -5.48
N ASP A 86 10.68 12.74 -6.54
CA ASP A 86 10.29 14.14 -6.45
C ASP A 86 8.79 14.28 -6.14
N GLU A 87 8.43 15.43 -5.58
CA GLU A 87 7.05 15.85 -5.52
C GLU A 87 6.58 16.33 -6.89
N LEU A 88 5.40 15.87 -7.33
CA LEU A 88 4.83 16.36 -8.58
C LEU A 88 4.45 17.85 -8.44
N PRO A 89 4.64 18.66 -9.51
CA PRO A 89 4.25 20.05 -9.48
C PRO A 89 2.77 20.21 -9.10
N ALA A 90 2.44 21.18 -8.28
CA ALA A 90 1.08 21.50 -7.89
C ALA A 90 0.59 22.78 -8.57
N SER A 91 -0.66 22.80 -9.01
CA SER A 91 -1.39 24.06 -9.26
C SER A 91 -1.80 24.68 -7.93
N GLU A 92 -1.92 25.99 -7.90
CA GLU A 92 -2.63 26.62 -6.78
C GLU A 92 -4.05 26.06 -6.69
N PRO A 93 -4.48 25.60 -5.51
CA PRO A 93 -5.83 25.10 -5.37
C PRO A 93 -6.82 26.23 -5.63
N PRO A 94 -7.81 26.06 -6.51
CA PRO A 94 -8.86 27.04 -6.65
C PRO A 94 -9.54 27.27 -5.31
N ALA A 95 -9.92 28.50 -5.00
CA ALA A 95 -10.60 28.86 -3.76
C ALA A 95 -11.82 27.94 -3.52
N VAL A 96 -11.73 27.06 -2.53
CA VAL A 96 -12.74 26.04 -2.26
C VAL A 96 -13.95 26.70 -1.61
N ALA A 97 -15.10 26.72 -2.28
CA ALA A 97 -16.34 27.07 -1.63
C ALA A 97 -16.66 26.05 -0.53
N HIS A 98 -16.87 26.46 0.71
CA HIS A 98 -17.15 25.63 1.89
C HIS A 98 -18.26 24.58 1.67
N ARG A 99 -19.20 24.83 0.78
CA ARG A 99 -20.31 23.92 0.44
C ARG A 99 -19.90 22.60 -0.23
N GLN A 100 -18.70 22.49 -0.79
CA GLN A 100 -18.28 21.32 -1.55
C GLN A 100 -17.59 20.24 -0.71
N ASN A 101 -17.29 20.53 0.55
CA ASN A 101 -16.69 19.56 1.50
C ASN A 101 -17.73 18.87 2.38
N LEU A 102 -19.03 18.94 2.02
CA LEU A 102 -20.09 18.26 2.75
C LEU A 102 -19.86 16.74 2.75
N ASP A 103 -19.98 16.14 3.92
CA ASP A 103 -19.89 14.68 4.14
C ASP A 103 -18.51 14.03 3.83
N ILE A 104 -17.43 14.82 3.74
CA ILE A 104 -16.08 14.28 3.55
C ILE A 104 -15.28 14.39 4.85
N PRO A 105 -14.73 13.29 5.41
CA PRO A 105 -13.77 13.38 6.51
C PRO A 105 -12.59 14.29 6.14
N GLY A 106 -12.17 15.19 7.04
CA GLY A 106 -11.19 16.23 6.75
C GLY A 106 -9.91 15.73 6.09
N ARG A 107 -9.37 14.58 6.55
CA ARG A 107 -8.20 13.95 5.95
C ARG A 107 -8.42 13.52 4.49
N LYS A 108 -9.58 12.89 4.18
CA LYS A 108 -9.93 12.48 2.81
C LYS A 108 -10.07 13.68 1.90
N SER A 109 -10.65 14.78 2.39
CA SER A 109 -10.75 16.03 1.66
C SER A 109 -9.37 16.59 1.28
N LEU A 110 -8.42 16.61 2.23
CA LEU A 110 -7.06 17.07 1.96
C LEU A 110 -6.32 16.18 0.93
N GLN A 111 -6.52 14.87 0.99
CA GLN A 111 -5.93 13.94 0.00
C GLN A 111 -6.50 14.19 -1.40
N ILE A 112 -7.82 14.39 -1.53
CA ILE A 112 -8.48 14.68 -2.80
C ILE A 112 -7.97 16.01 -3.39
N GLN A 113 -7.86 17.05 -2.57
CA GLN A 113 -7.34 18.35 -3.00
C GLN A 113 -5.87 18.24 -3.46
N ALA A 114 -5.03 17.55 -2.68
CA ALA A 114 -3.63 17.35 -3.02
C ALA A 114 -3.46 16.54 -4.32
N PHE A 115 -4.26 15.48 -4.51
CA PHE A 115 -4.27 14.69 -5.72
C PHE A 115 -4.68 15.55 -6.92
N GLY A 116 -5.82 16.23 -6.83
CA GLY A 116 -6.35 17.08 -7.92
C GLY A 116 -5.38 18.19 -8.31
N ALA A 117 -4.69 18.83 -7.35
CA ALA A 117 -3.71 19.87 -7.60
C ALA A 117 -2.47 19.40 -8.41
N ARG A 118 -2.23 18.08 -8.52
CA ARG A 118 -1.10 17.49 -9.27
C ARG A 118 -1.48 17.02 -10.67
N LEU A 119 -2.77 17.06 -11.03
CA LEU A 119 -3.22 16.56 -12.32
C LEU A 119 -2.95 17.59 -13.43
N HIS A 120 -1.72 17.62 -13.92
CA HIS A 120 -1.32 18.45 -15.06
C HIS A 120 -1.23 17.60 -16.30
N PHE A 121 -2.24 17.69 -17.17
CA PHE A 121 -2.26 17.05 -18.48
C PHE A 121 -2.08 18.09 -19.60
N ARG A 122 -1.56 17.66 -20.74
CA ARG A 122 -1.42 18.52 -21.92
C ARG A 122 -2.76 18.96 -22.47
N GLU A 123 -3.72 18.00 -22.48
CA GLU A 123 -5.09 18.27 -22.89
C GLU A 123 -5.97 18.42 -21.64
N THR A 124 -6.80 19.45 -21.61
CA THR A 124 -7.77 19.62 -20.53
C THR A 124 -8.77 18.46 -20.55
N PRO A 125 -8.93 17.71 -19.45
CA PRO A 125 -9.91 16.63 -19.37
C PRO A 125 -11.34 17.15 -19.59
N ARG A 126 -12.07 16.50 -20.51
CA ARG A 126 -13.46 16.84 -20.82
C ARG A 126 -14.45 15.90 -20.15
N HIS A 127 -14.02 14.68 -19.81
CA HIS A 127 -14.83 13.66 -19.14
C HIS A 127 -13.98 12.88 -18.16
N TRP A 128 -14.22 13.07 -16.89
CA TRP A 128 -13.58 12.30 -15.83
C TRP A 128 -14.30 10.97 -15.60
N LEU A 129 -13.54 9.90 -15.40
CA LEU A 129 -14.08 8.63 -14.94
C LEU A 129 -13.43 8.30 -13.58
N ASP A 130 -14.22 8.40 -12.51
CA ASP A 130 -13.79 8.10 -11.13
C ASP A 130 -13.97 6.62 -10.86
N TRP A 131 -12.85 5.92 -10.73
CA TRP A 131 -12.79 4.46 -10.61
C TRP A 131 -12.80 4.02 -9.15
N CYS A 132 -13.74 3.15 -8.76
CA CYS A 132 -14.00 2.80 -7.36
C CYS A 132 -14.32 4.04 -6.52
N SER A 133 -15.27 4.81 -7.00
CA SER A 133 -15.52 6.20 -6.63
C SER A 133 -16.08 6.37 -5.20
N GLY A 134 -16.62 5.30 -4.59
CA GLY A 134 -17.43 5.44 -3.40
C GLY A 134 -18.60 6.39 -3.65
N LYS A 135 -18.72 7.45 -2.87
CA LYS A 135 -19.73 8.50 -3.10
C LYS A 135 -19.32 9.54 -4.18
N GLY A 136 -18.27 9.33 -4.98
CA GLY A 136 -17.85 10.20 -6.05
C GLY A 136 -17.21 11.53 -5.61
N HIS A 137 -16.60 11.58 -4.45
CA HIS A 137 -16.00 12.82 -3.94
C HIS A 137 -14.81 13.31 -4.77
N LEU A 138 -13.95 12.38 -5.25
CA LEU A 138 -12.84 12.73 -6.14
C LEU A 138 -13.34 13.25 -7.47
N GLY A 139 -14.23 12.48 -8.13
CA GLY A 139 -14.78 12.86 -9.41
C GLY A 139 -15.43 14.25 -9.40
N ARG A 140 -16.29 14.53 -8.40
CA ARG A 140 -16.89 15.87 -8.24
C ARG A 140 -15.87 16.97 -8.00
N HIS A 141 -14.80 16.67 -7.25
CA HIS A 141 -13.72 17.64 -7.08
C HIS A 141 -13.05 18.01 -8.41
N LEU A 142 -12.85 17.04 -9.28
CA LEU A 142 -12.19 17.23 -10.57
C LEU A 142 -13.11 17.84 -11.62
N ALA A 143 -14.40 17.53 -11.61
CA ALA A 143 -15.39 17.99 -12.59
C ALA A 143 -15.87 19.44 -12.35
N ARG A 144 -15.31 20.17 -11.40
CA ARG A 144 -15.72 21.55 -11.02
C ARG A 144 -15.75 22.56 -12.15
N ASN A 145 -14.96 22.33 -13.20
CA ASN A 145 -14.87 23.22 -14.34
C ASN A 145 -15.89 22.89 -15.48
N GLY A 146 -16.93 22.11 -15.15
CA GLY A 146 -17.96 21.73 -16.11
C GLY A 146 -17.61 20.56 -17.02
N ALA A 147 -16.54 19.81 -16.70
CA ALA A 147 -16.27 18.54 -17.36
C ALA A 147 -17.31 17.49 -16.94
N ALA A 148 -17.71 16.62 -17.88
CA ALA A 148 -18.57 15.48 -17.58
C ALA A 148 -17.92 14.53 -16.58
N LEU A 149 -18.71 13.82 -15.79
CA LEU A 149 -18.27 12.88 -14.78
C LEU A 149 -19.03 11.56 -14.86
N THR A 150 -18.29 10.46 -14.90
CA THR A 150 -18.81 9.12 -14.65
C THR A 150 -18.14 8.54 -13.41
N CYS A 151 -18.92 8.03 -12.48
CA CYS A 151 -18.47 7.38 -11.25
C CYS A 151 -18.82 5.90 -11.31
N LEU A 152 -17.84 5.01 -11.13
CA LEU A 152 -18.05 3.57 -11.07
C LEU A 152 -17.83 3.08 -9.63
N GLU A 153 -18.83 2.44 -9.07
CA GLU A 153 -18.78 1.86 -7.72
C GLU A 153 -19.62 0.57 -7.68
N TRP A 154 -19.18 -0.45 -6.96
CA TRP A 154 -19.89 -1.72 -6.88
C TRP A 154 -20.97 -1.75 -5.80
N ASP A 155 -20.85 -0.93 -4.75
CA ASP A 155 -21.80 -0.82 -3.65
C ASP A 155 -22.95 0.11 -4.05
N GLU A 156 -24.11 -0.47 -4.29
CA GLU A 156 -25.31 0.26 -4.71
C GLU A 156 -25.73 1.37 -3.72
N ALA A 157 -25.51 1.16 -2.41
CA ALA A 157 -25.83 2.18 -1.41
C ALA A 157 -24.92 3.41 -1.55
N LEU A 158 -23.63 3.20 -1.89
CA LEU A 158 -22.67 4.27 -2.16
C LEU A 158 -22.98 4.97 -3.48
N VAL A 159 -23.40 4.22 -4.53
CA VAL A 159 -23.85 4.78 -5.82
C VAL A 159 -25.02 5.72 -5.61
N ASN A 160 -26.09 5.26 -4.94
CA ASN A 160 -27.28 6.06 -4.66
C ASN A 160 -26.96 7.30 -3.81
N ALA A 161 -26.13 7.16 -2.78
CA ALA A 161 -25.69 8.30 -1.97
C ALA A 161 -24.82 9.30 -2.77
N GLY A 162 -24.02 8.79 -3.71
CA GLY A 162 -23.22 9.60 -4.63
C GLY A 162 -24.06 10.42 -5.59
N ASP A 163 -25.07 9.80 -6.18
CA ASP A 163 -26.00 10.40 -7.12
C ASP A 163 -26.78 11.55 -6.46
N GLN A 164 -27.42 11.27 -5.32
CA GLN A 164 -28.11 12.28 -4.51
C GLN A 164 -27.21 13.47 -4.12
N LEU A 165 -25.94 13.18 -3.81
CA LEU A 165 -24.99 14.23 -3.45
C LEU A 165 -24.60 15.05 -4.68
N SER A 166 -24.44 14.46 -5.86
CA SER A 166 -24.15 15.16 -7.11
C SER A 166 -25.32 16.05 -7.53
N GLU A 167 -26.55 15.57 -7.45
CA GLU A 167 -27.78 16.34 -7.70
C GLU A 167 -27.88 17.54 -6.75
N ARG A 168 -27.71 17.33 -5.44
CA ARG A 168 -27.76 18.40 -4.41
C ARG A 168 -26.70 19.49 -4.65
N LEU A 169 -25.54 19.12 -5.20
CA LEU A 169 -24.43 20.04 -5.48
C LEU A 169 -24.51 20.65 -6.90
N GLY A 170 -25.47 20.23 -7.72
CA GLY A 170 -25.62 20.71 -9.10
C GLY A 170 -24.45 20.27 -10.00
N VAL A 171 -23.86 19.11 -9.76
CA VAL A 171 -22.78 18.53 -10.58
C VAL A 171 -23.39 17.53 -11.54
N ASP A 172 -23.18 17.73 -12.84
CA ASP A 172 -23.57 16.77 -13.89
C ASP A 172 -22.67 15.53 -13.80
N ALA A 173 -23.20 14.47 -13.19
CA ALA A 173 -22.48 13.23 -12.92
C ALA A 173 -23.37 12.02 -13.14
N THR A 174 -22.84 11.01 -13.79
CA THR A 174 -23.47 9.69 -13.93
C THR A 174 -22.85 8.73 -12.93
N HIS A 175 -23.61 8.25 -11.95
CA HIS A 175 -23.18 7.20 -11.02
C HIS A 175 -23.69 5.84 -11.51
N ARG A 176 -22.79 4.84 -11.56
CA ARG A 176 -23.12 3.49 -12.05
C ARG A 176 -22.69 2.43 -11.04
N CYS A 177 -23.61 1.52 -10.74
CA CYS A 177 -23.30 0.32 -9.99
C CYS A 177 -22.54 -0.64 -10.92
N GLN A 178 -21.23 -0.81 -10.70
CA GLN A 178 -20.36 -1.61 -11.55
C GLN A 178 -19.27 -2.29 -10.72
N ASP A 179 -19.21 -3.60 -10.77
CA ASP A 179 -18.01 -4.32 -10.39
C ASP A 179 -16.94 -4.13 -11.47
N VAL A 180 -15.90 -3.39 -11.14
CA VAL A 180 -14.82 -3.07 -12.09
C VAL A 180 -13.91 -4.26 -12.42
N LEU A 181 -14.01 -5.36 -11.69
CA LEU A 181 -13.34 -6.62 -12.02
C LEU A 181 -14.18 -7.51 -12.95
N ALA A 182 -15.44 -7.24 -13.12
CA ALA A 182 -16.30 -7.98 -14.03
C ALA A 182 -15.87 -7.81 -15.49
N SER A 183 -16.23 -8.77 -16.34
CA SER A 183 -15.81 -8.79 -17.75
C SER A 183 -16.34 -7.61 -18.54
N ASP A 184 -17.53 -7.10 -18.20
CA ASP A 184 -18.23 -5.99 -18.84
C ASP A 184 -17.76 -4.60 -18.38
N ALA A 185 -16.89 -4.50 -17.38
CA ALA A 185 -16.35 -3.23 -16.90
C ALA A 185 -15.70 -2.39 -18.02
N GLY A 186 -15.13 -3.06 -19.03
CA GLY A 186 -14.57 -2.41 -20.22
C GLY A 186 -15.58 -1.60 -21.04
N ASP A 187 -16.89 -1.88 -20.94
CA ASP A 187 -17.93 -1.17 -21.67
C ASP A 187 -18.21 0.22 -21.06
N GLN A 188 -17.77 0.44 -19.83
CA GLN A 188 -17.90 1.73 -19.14
C GLN A 188 -16.76 2.69 -19.44
N LEU A 189 -15.67 2.22 -20.06
CA LEU A 189 -14.47 3.02 -20.34
C LEU A 189 -14.34 3.29 -21.85
N HIS A 190 -14.15 4.54 -22.21
CA HIS A 190 -13.98 5.00 -23.58
C HIS A 190 -12.71 5.82 -23.74
N ALA A 191 -12.16 5.91 -24.97
CA ALA A 191 -10.95 6.67 -25.28
C ALA A 191 -11.02 8.16 -24.89
N THR A 192 -12.23 8.73 -24.85
CA THR A 192 -12.48 10.14 -24.48
C THR A 192 -12.48 10.37 -22.96
N HIS A 193 -12.52 9.33 -22.15
CA HIS A 193 -12.45 9.43 -20.69
C HIS A 193 -11.04 9.72 -20.23
N THR A 194 -10.93 10.48 -19.15
CA THR A 194 -9.74 10.58 -18.33
C THR A 194 -9.96 9.79 -17.03
N PRO A 195 -9.57 8.49 -16.99
CA PRO A 195 -9.78 7.70 -15.80
C PRO A 195 -8.84 8.13 -14.67
N VAL A 196 -9.39 8.20 -13.48
CA VAL A 196 -8.68 8.53 -12.24
C VAL A 196 -9.00 7.52 -11.15
N ALA A 197 -8.00 7.21 -10.32
CA ALA A 197 -8.18 6.38 -9.16
C ALA A 197 -7.32 6.87 -7.99
N LEU A 198 -7.96 7.20 -6.88
CA LEU A 198 -7.31 7.52 -5.62
C LEU A 198 -7.59 6.41 -4.62
N HIS A 199 -6.54 5.66 -4.25
CA HIS A 199 -6.63 4.49 -3.37
C HIS A 199 -7.43 3.30 -3.93
N ALA A 200 -7.41 3.08 -5.25
CA ALA A 200 -7.87 1.80 -5.80
C ALA A 200 -6.88 0.69 -5.42
N CYS A 201 -7.40 -0.36 -4.77
CA CYS A 201 -6.59 -1.40 -4.14
C CYS A 201 -6.26 -2.56 -5.09
N GLY A 202 -4.99 -2.96 -5.16
CA GLY A 202 -4.55 -4.19 -5.83
C GLY A 202 -5.07 -4.35 -7.26
N ASP A 203 -5.77 -5.44 -7.54
CA ASP A 203 -6.29 -5.74 -8.88
C ASP A 203 -7.23 -4.66 -9.43
N LEU A 204 -7.87 -3.86 -8.58
CA LEU A 204 -8.77 -2.80 -9.04
C LEU A 204 -8.05 -1.74 -9.87
N HIS A 205 -6.86 -1.28 -9.45
CA HIS A 205 -6.11 -0.32 -10.25
C HIS A 205 -5.34 -0.98 -11.39
N VAL A 206 -4.94 -2.24 -11.26
CA VAL A 206 -4.35 -3.01 -12.36
C VAL A 206 -5.36 -3.14 -13.51
N ARG A 207 -6.60 -3.50 -13.19
CA ARG A 207 -7.68 -3.58 -14.17
C ARG A 207 -7.93 -2.25 -14.87
N LEU A 208 -7.89 -1.13 -14.13
CA LEU A 208 -8.00 0.20 -14.73
C LEU A 208 -6.89 0.45 -15.76
N LEU A 209 -5.63 0.18 -15.42
CA LEU A 209 -4.49 0.39 -16.33
C LEU A 209 -4.64 -0.45 -17.60
N GLN A 210 -4.98 -1.73 -17.46
CA GLN A 210 -5.18 -2.64 -18.58
C GLN A 210 -6.31 -2.16 -19.50
N LEU A 211 -7.44 -1.75 -18.94
CA LEU A 211 -8.58 -1.23 -19.72
C LEU A 211 -8.25 0.11 -20.36
N ALA A 212 -7.55 1.01 -19.67
CA ALA A 212 -7.15 2.30 -20.21
C ALA A 212 -6.23 2.14 -21.44
N VAL A 213 -5.30 1.19 -21.37
CA VAL A 213 -4.45 0.80 -22.51
C VAL A 213 -5.30 0.21 -23.65
N ALA A 214 -6.14 -0.77 -23.36
CA ALA A 214 -6.96 -1.44 -24.38
C ALA A 214 -7.93 -0.48 -25.09
N LYS A 215 -8.47 0.51 -24.36
CA LYS A 215 -9.37 1.54 -24.91
C LYS A 215 -8.63 2.77 -25.44
N GLN A 216 -7.29 2.79 -25.36
CA GLN A 216 -6.45 3.91 -25.80
C GLN A 216 -6.87 5.25 -25.16
N CYS A 217 -7.13 5.25 -23.85
CA CYS A 217 -7.42 6.47 -23.12
C CYS A 217 -6.24 7.44 -23.27
N ARG A 218 -6.51 8.71 -23.64
CA ARG A 218 -5.44 9.67 -23.93
C ARG A 218 -4.61 10.03 -22.72
N GLN A 219 -5.20 9.99 -21.54
CA GLN A 219 -4.55 10.37 -20.28
C GLN A 219 -5.22 9.68 -19.09
N LEU A 220 -4.45 9.44 -18.05
CA LEU A 220 -4.95 8.82 -16.82
C LEU A 220 -4.11 9.21 -15.59
N ALA A 221 -4.70 9.08 -14.41
CA ALA A 221 -3.98 9.29 -13.14
C ALA A 221 -4.37 8.26 -12.09
N VAL A 222 -3.38 7.62 -11.48
CA VAL A 222 -3.60 6.58 -10.46
C VAL A 222 -2.67 6.77 -9.27
N ALA A 223 -3.23 6.84 -8.07
CA ALA A 223 -2.50 6.68 -6.82
C ALA A 223 -2.76 5.27 -6.28
N PRO A 224 -1.91 4.28 -6.60
CA PRO A 224 -2.13 2.91 -6.22
C PRO A 224 -1.90 2.70 -4.72
N CYS A 225 -2.60 1.72 -4.15
CA CYS A 225 -2.41 1.33 -2.77
C CYS A 225 -2.75 -0.16 -2.59
N CYS A 226 -2.54 -0.68 -1.37
CA CYS A 226 -2.93 -2.04 -0.99
C CYS A 226 -2.55 -3.09 -2.05
N TYR A 227 -1.29 -3.10 -2.47
CA TYR A 227 -0.78 -3.98 -3.53
C TYR A 227 -1.05 -5.47 -3.29
N ASN A 228 -1.25 -5.89 -2.03
CA ASN A 228 -1.59 -7.25 -1.64
C ASN A 228 -3.08 -7.64 -1.84
N ARG A 229 -3.91 -6.74 -2.34
CA ARG A 229 -5.31 -7.02 -2.69
C ARG A 229 -5.41 -7.59 -4.10
N ILE A 230 -4.77 -8.73 -4.29
CA ILE A 230 -4.75 -9.50 -5.55
C ILE A 230 -5.50 -10.82 -5.36
N THR A 231 -6.06 -11.33 -6.45
CA THR A 231 -6.78 -12.61 -6.48
C THR A 231 -5.80 -13.77 -6.37
N ASP A 232 -4.68 -13.68 -7.09
CA ASP A 232 -3.67 -14.73 -7.13
C ASP A 232 -2.82 -14.77 -5.85
N GLU A 233 -2.20 -15.90 -5.57
CA GLU A 233 -1.26 -16.04 -4.45
C GLU A 233 0.09 -15.37 -4.73
N GLN A 234 0.44 -15.25 -6.00
CA GLN A 234 1.67 -14.62 -6.47
C GLN A 234 1.35 -13.38 -7.31
N TYR A 235 2.23 -12.42 -7.24
CA TYR A 235 2.18 -11.23 -8.07
C TYR A 235 2.48 -11.60 -9.52
N VAL A 236 1.62 -11.18 -10.43
CA VAL A 236 1.83 -11.28 -11.87
C VAL A 236 2.41 -9.96 -12.37
N PRO A 237 3.66 -9.92 -12.85
CA PRO A 237 4.26 -8.73 -13.43
C PRO A 237 3.42 -8.18 -14.59
N LEU A 238 3.37 -6.86 -14.71
CA LEU A 238 2.54 -6.17 -15.70
C LEU A 238 3.33 -5.80 -16.95
N SER A 239 4.58 -5.36 -16.80
CA SER A 239 5.48 -4.99 -17.88
C SER A 239 6.33 -6.20 -18.32
N GLN A 240 6.81 -6.17 -19.57
CA GLN A 240 7.77 -7.16 -20.06
C GLN A 240 9.06 -7.13 -19.24
N THR A 241 9.49 -5.93 -18.85
CA THR A 241 10.69 -5.73 -18.03
C THR A 241 10.58 -6.43 -16.68
N ALA A 242 9.46 -6.24 -15.97
CA ALA A 242 9.25 -6.91 -14.68
C ALA A 242 9.03 -8.42 -14.83
N GLY A 243 8.44 -8.85 -15.96
CA GLY A 243 8.30 -10.28 -16.31
C GLY A 243 9.63 -11.00 -16.52
N ALA A 244 10.70 -10.27 -16.85
CA ALA A 244 12.06 -10.80 -16.98
C ALA A 244 12.83 -10.84 -15.65
N SER A 245 12.29 -10.25 -14.57
CA SER A 245 12.92 -10.28 -13.25
C SER A 245 12.86 -11.67 -12.61
N SER A 246 13.93 -12.01 -11.87
CA SER A 246 13.95 -13.21 -11.02
C SER A 246 13.18 -13.03 -9.71
N LEU A 247 12.78 -11.81 -9.37
CA LEU A 247 12.07 -11.48 -8.14
C LEU A 247 10.60 -11.88 -8.22
N GLN A 248 10.27 -13.06 -7.69
CA GLN A 248 8.90 -13.51 -7.61
C GLN A 248 8.30 -13.10 -6.25
N LEU A 249 7.24 -12.31 -6.27
CA LEU A 249 6.61 -11.78 -5.07
C LEU A 249 5.33 -12.57 -4.73
N THR A 250 5.20 -12.90 -3.46
CA THR A 250 3.96 -13.49 -2.92
C THR A 250 3.00 -12.38 -2.45
N ARG A 251 1.73 -12.73 -2.25
CA ARG A 251 0.74 -11.81 -1.63
C ARG A 251 1.21 -11.28 -0.28
N ASP A 252 1.93 -12.09 0.49
CA ASP A 252 2.51 -11.68 1.77
C ASP A 252 3.61 -10.63 1.60
N ASP A 253 4.48 -10.78 0.60
CA ASP A 253 5.51 -9.80 0.27
C ASP A 253 4.90 -8.45 -0.10
N LEU A 254 3.82 -8.46 -0.87
CA LEU A 254 3.07 -7.25 -1.24
C LEU A 254 2.42 -6.54 -0.04
N GLY A 255 2.36 -7.19 1.11
CA GLY A 255 1.94 -6.60 2.37
C GLY A 255 2.98 -5.69 3.01
N LEU A 256 4.26 -5.81 2.65
CA LEU A 256 5.35 -5.05 3.26
C LEU A 256 5.19 -3.53 3.09
N PRO A 257 4.88 -2.96 1.91
CA PRO A 257 4.63 -1.53 1.74
C PRO A 257 3.50 -0.99 2.62
N LEU A 258 2.57 -1.85 3.06
CA LEU A 258 1.42 -1.46 3.87
C LEU A 258 1.72 -1.36 5.37
N SER A 259 2.87 -1.83 5.81
CA SER A 259 3.24 -1.89 7.23
C SER A 259 3.50 -0.51 7.86
N GLU A 260 3.63 0.55 7.07
CA GLU A 260 3.76 1.92 7.55
C GLU A 260 2.42 2.45 8.10
N THR A 261 2.39 2.83 9.38
CA THR A 261 1.19 3.26 10.08
C THR A 261 1.36 4.64 10.70
N VAL A 262 1.23 5.69 9.91
CA VAL A 262 1.39 7.08 10.38
C VAL A 262 0.16 7.61 11.14
N THR A 263 -0.98 6.94 11.07
CA THR A 263 -2.28 7.59 11.29
C THR A 263 -3.16 7.03 12.39
N ALA A 264 -2.75 5.96 13.06
CA ALA A 264 -3.56 5.34 14.13
C ALA A 264 -3.54 6.17 15.41
N GLY A 265 -4.73 6.38 16.01
CA GLY A 265 -4.86 7.03 17.32
C GLY A 265 -4.23 6.19 18.45
N ALA A 266 -3.94 6.81 19.60
CA ALA A 266 -3.29 6.15 20.74
C ALA A 266 -4.06 4.88 21.21
N ARG A 267 -5.40 4.94 21.24
CA ARG A 267 -6.25 3.80 21.61
C ARG A 267 -6.13 2.64 20.61
N GLU A 268 -6.12 2.95 19.32
CA GLU A 268 -6.02 1.95 18.26
C GLU A 268 -4.65 1.27 18.29
N ARG A 269 -3.58 2.05 18.52
CA ARG A 269 -2.22 1.51 18.70
C ARG A 269 -2.16 0.55 19.88
N ARG A 270 -2.67 0.94 21.06
CA ARG A 270 -2.70 0.07 22.25
C ARG A 270 -3.46 -1.23 21.99
N ASN A 271 -4.65 -1.17 21.37
CA ASN A 271 -5.44 -2.36 21.05
C ASN A 271 -4.71 -3.27 20.07
N ARG A 272 -4.03 -2.70 19.07
CA ARG A 272 -3.21 -3.45 18.11
C ARG A 272 -2.06 -4.15 18.82
N ASP A 273 -1.33 -3.46 19.68
CA ASP A 273 -0.18 -4.02 20.38
C ASP A 273 -0.60 -5.10 21.37
N GLN A 274 -1.70 -4.91 22.12
CA GLN A 274 -2.29 -5.95 22.96
C GLN A 274 -2.67 -7.18 22.13
N SER A 275 -3.36 -6.99 21.00
CA SER A 275 -3.74 -8.08 20.12
C SER A 275 -2.52 -8.86 19.61
N MET A 276 -1.45 -8.16 19.23
CA MET A 276 -0.22 -8.79 18.78
C MET A 276 0.51 -9.51 19.90
N ALA A 277 0.67 -8.88 21.08
CA ALA A 277 1.31 -9.49 22.25
C ALA A 277 0.59 -10.76 22.69
N TRP A 278 -0.73 -10.72 22.76
CA TRP A 278 -1.54 -11.87 23.15
C TRP A 278 -1.48 -13.02 22.13
N ARG A 279 -1.42 -12.71 20.84
CA ARG A 279 -1.21 -13.73 19.79
C ARG A 279 0.18 -14.38 19.92
N LEU A 280 1.21 -13.61 20.26
CA LEU A 280 2.56 -14.13 20.46
C LEU A 280 2.69 -14.95 21.76
N GLY A 281 1.98 -14.56 22.83
CA GLY A 281 1.83 -15.35 24.04
C GLY A 281 1.11 -16.68 23.77
N PHE A 282 -0.01 -16.62 23.04
CA PHE A 282 -0.71 -17.81 22.58
C PHE A 282 0.13 -18.68 21.64
N ASP A 283 0.97 -18.10 20.77
CA ASP A 283 1.89 -18.87 19.92
C ASP A 283 2.85 -19.72 20.74
N THR A 284 3.32 -19.20 21.87
CA THR A 284 4.14 -19.99 22.81
C THR A 284 3.37 -21.16 23.40
N LEU A 285 2.12 -20.95 23.79
CA LEU A 285 1.24 -21.99 24.34
C LEU A 285 0.87 -23.04 23.27
N GLN A 286 0.44 -22.64 22.10
CA GLN A 286 -0.02 -23.56 21.05
C GLN A 286 1.10 -24.49 20.55
N ARG A 287 2.35 -24.01 20.47
CA ARG A 287 3.51 -24.85 20.11
C ARG A 287 3.71 -25.98 21.12
N ARG A 288 3.55 -25.71 22.43
CA ARG A 288 3.60 -26.72 23.47
C ARG A 288 2.43 -27.71 23.38
N LEU A 289 1.19 -27.19 23.23
CA LEU A 289 -0.01 -28.03 23.12
C LEU A 289 0.04 -28.97 21.92
N ARG A 290 0.58 -28.50 20.80
CA ARG A 290 0.72 -29.30 19.57
C ARG A 290 2.00 -30.13 19.52
N GLN A 291 2.98 -29.85 20.37
CA GLN A 291 4.34 -30.39 20.27
C GLN A 291 4.98 -30.13 18.88
N GLN A 292 4.70 -28.97 18.30
CA GLN A 292 5.18 -28.53 16.99
C GLN A 292 5.73 -27.11 17.10
N ASP A 293 6.96 -26.90 16.67
CA ASP A 293 7.61 -25.58 16.72
C ASP A 293 7.29 -24.75 15.48
N GLU A 294 5.99 -24.65 15.14
CA GLU A 294 5.49 -23.90 14.00
C GLU A 294 4.41 -22.91 14.44
N TYR A 295 4.42 -21.73 13.80
CA TYR A 295 3.39 -20.73 14.00
C TYR A 295 2.04 -21.23 13.48
N LEU A 296 0.98 -21.09 14.29
CA LEU A 296 -0.38 -21.39 13.90
C LEU A 296 -1.14 -20.10 13.59
N PRO A 297 -1.50 -19.83 12.31
CA PRO A 297 -2.25 -18.64 11.96
C PRO A 297 -3.57 -18.54 12.72
N THR A 298 -3.83 -17.38 13.30
CA THR A 298 -5.08 -17.08 13.99
C THR A 298 -5.92 -16.13 13.14
N PRO A 299 -7.26 -16.30 13.10
CA PRO A 299 -8.14 -15.43 12.32
C PRO A 299 -8.16 -14.00 12.90
N SER A 300 -8.75 -13.07 12.15
CA SER A 300 -9.11 -11.77 12.70
C SER A 300 -10.15 -11.95 13.79
N LEU A 301 -9.88 -11.39 14.99
CA LEU A 301 -10.74 -11.52 16.15
C LEU A 301 -11.47 -10.20 16.41
N PRO A 302 -12.76 -10.26 16.82
CA PRO A 302 -13.48 -9.06 17.25
C PRO A 302 -12.80 -8.35 18.41
N GLY A 303 -12.89 -7.01 18.47
CA GLY A 303 -12.27 -6.23 19.55
C GLY A 303 -12.77 -6.58 20.97
N ALA A 304 -13.91 -7.24 21.09
CA ALA A 304 -14.42 -7.76 22.36
C ALA A 304 -13.48 -8.82 23.00
N TRP A 305 -12.70 -9.54 22.19
CA TRP A 305 -11.74 -10.53 22.69
C TRP A 305 -10.62 -9.90 23.53
N LEU A 306 -10.26 -8.66 23.26
CA LEU A 306 -9.25 -7.91 24.03
C LEU A 306 -9.77 -7.34 25.34
N LYS A 307 -11.06 -7.54 25.66
CA LYS A 307 -11.67 -7.16 26.94
C LYS A 307 -11.72 -8.28 27.97
N LYS A 308 -11.38 -9.51 27.56
CA LYS A 308 -11.22 -10.69 28.44
C LYS A 308 -9.90 -10.61 29.18
N ASP A 309 -9.71 -11.48 30.18
CA ASP A 309 -8.35 -11.73 30.64
C ASP A 309 -7.57 -12.62 29.66
N PHE A 310 -6.26 -12.70 29.82
CA PHE A 310 -5.39 -13.43 28.91
C PHE A 310 -5.64 -14.95 28.94
N ALA A 311 -6.00 -15.51 30.10
CA ALA A 311 -6.31 -16.93 30.24
C ALA A 311 -7.55 -17.31 29.42
N ASP A 312 -8.65 -16.57 29.60
CA ASP A 312 -9.89 -16.76 28.85
C ASP A 312 -9.67 -16.59 27.35
N TYR A 313 -8.89 -15.57 26.96
CA TYR A 313 -8.50 -15.39 25.56
C TYR A 313 -7.80 -16.62 24.97
N CYS A 314 -6.86 -17.23 25.72
CA CYS A 314 -6.14 -18.42 25.30
C CYS A 314 -7.02 -19.66 25.23
N HIS A 315 -7.90 -19.87 26.21
CA HIS A 315 -8.87 -20.99 26.23
C HIS A 315 -9.81 -20.93 25.03
N ASP A 316 -10.40 -19.77 24.76
CA ASP A 316 -11.29 -19.57 23.64
C ASP A 316 -10.59 -19.76 22.29
N LEU A 317 -9.35 -19.26 22.19
CA LEU A 317 -8.58 -19.40 20.96
C LEU A 317 -8.10 -20.84 20.72
N ALA A 318 -7.76 -21.57 21.78
CA ALA A 318 -7.47 -23.01 21.70
C ALA A 318 -8.70 -23.79 21.21
N THR A 319 -9.88 -23.48 21.75
CA THR A 319 -11.16 -24.07 21.33
C THR A 319 -11.44 -23.74 19.86
N LEU A 320 -11.31 -22.46 19.45
CA LEU A 320 -11.53 -22.01 18.07
C LEU A 320 -10.59 -22.73 17.09
N LYS A 321 -9.36 -23.03 17.53
CA LYS A 321 -8.33 -23.72 16.71
C LYS A 321 -8.36 -25.23 16.88
N GLN A 322 -9.32 -25.79 17.63
CA GLN A 322 -9.47 -27.22 17.88
C GLN A 322 -8.21 -27.85 18.48
N LEU A 323 -7.56 -27.11 19.40
CA LEU A 323 -6.38 -27.56 20.13
C LEU A 323 -6.79 -28.27 21.43
N PRO A 324 -5.90 -29.07 22.04
CA PRO A 324 -6.10 -29.55 23.41
C PRO A 324 -6.35 -28.39 24.36
N ALA A 325 -7.23 -28.59 25.32
CA ALA A 325 -7.50 -27.57 26.33
C ALA A 325 -6.20 -27.24 27.10
N PRO A 326 -5.86 -25.94 27.28
CA PRO A 326 -4.77 -25.55 28.15
C PRO A 326 -4.97 -26.10 29.59
N GLY A 327 -3.91 -26.54 30.21
CA GLY A 327 -3.93 -26.99 31.60
C GLY A 327 -3.74 -25.85 32.61
N ASP A 328 -3.16 -26.17 33.75
CA ASP A 328 -2.75 -25.19 34.78
C ASP A 328 -1.47 -24.49 34.31
N GLU A 329 -1.63 -23.31 33.71
CA GLU A 329 -0.56 -22.54 33.07
C GLU A 329 -0.20 -21.31 33.93
N ASP A 330 1.08 -20.91 33.92
CA ASP A 330 1.48 -19.59 34.44
C ASP A 330 1.05 -18.50 33.45
N TRP A 331 -0.22 -18.12 33.49
CA TRP A 331 -0.83 -17.13 32.60
C TRP A 331 -0.11 -15.78 32.63
N PRO A 332 0.27 -15.24 33.81
CA PRO A 332 1.03 -14.01 33.88
C PRO A 332 2.42 -14.12 33.20
N ALA A 333 3.09 -15.26 33.32
CA ALA A 333 4.38 -15.46 32.66
C ALA A 333 4.22 -15.56 31.14
N LEU A 334 3.21 -16.27 30.66
CA LEU A 334 2.89 -16.36 29.23
C LEU A 334 2.52 -15.00 28.61
N GLU A 335 1.74 -14.22 29.32
CA GLU A 335 1.39 -12.86 28.85
C GLU A 335 2.62 -11.95 28.79
N ARG A 336 3.47 -11.96 29.85
CA ARG A 336 4.75 -11.22 29.83
C ARG A 336 5.65 -11.65 28.69
N ALA A 337 5.76 -12.96 28.43
CA ALA A 337 6.54 -13.49 27.31
C ALA A 337 6.00 -13.00 25.96
N GLY A 338 4.66 -12.89 25.80
CA GLY A 338 4.03 -12.33 24.63
C GLY A 338 4.40 -10.86 24.39
N TRP A 339 4.41 -10.03 25.44
CA TRP A 339 4.83 -8.63 25.36
C TRP A 339 6.34 -8.48 25.08
N GLN A 340 7.17 -9.31 25.69
CA GLN A 340 8.61 -9.35 25.40
C GLN A 340 8.85 -9.71 23.93
N ARG A 341 8.19 -10.77 23.47
CA ARG A 341 8.28 -11.18 22.06
C ARG A 341 7.78 -10.11 21.10
N LEU A 342 6.75 -9.34 21.48
CA LEU A 342 6.30 -8.19 20.67
C LEU A 342 7.39 -7.13 20.53
N ALA A 343 8.13 -6.83 21.61
CA ALA A 343 9.25 -5.88 21.54
C ALA A 343 10.33 -6.36 20.56
N GLU A 344 10.72 -7.66 20.65
CA GLU A 344 11.67 -8.27 19.71
C GLU A 344 11.16 -8.19 18.25
N VAL A 345 9.93 -8.63 18.02
CA VAL A 345 9.31 -8.60 16.68
C VAL A 345 9.33 -7.20 16.09
N ARG A 346 8.92 -6.19 16.86
CA ARG A 346 8.86 -4.79 16.39
C ARG A 346 10.25 -4.24 16.06
N ASN A 347 11.28 -4.60 16.82
CA ASN A 347 12.63 -4.15 16.54
C ASN A 347 13.24 -4.90 15.34
N LEU A 348 13.01 -6.20 15.20
CA LEU A 348 13.45 -6.98 14.03
C LEU A 348 12.74 -6.54 12.73
N GLU A 349 11.47 -6.09 12.82
CA GLU A 349 10.73 -5.51 11.68
C GLU A 349 11.35 -4.20 11.16
N LEU A 350 12.24 -3.54 11.91
CA LEU A 350 12.94 -2.35 11.42
C LEU A 350 13.87 -2.67 10.24
N VAL A 351 14.48 -3.86 10.20
CA VAL A 351 15.27 -4.33 9.05
C VAL A 351 14.39 -4.43 7.82
N ARG A 352 13.25 -5.09 7.94
CA ARG A 352 12.27 -5.19 6.84
C ARG A 352 11.73 -3.81 6.44
N GLY A 353 11.62 -2.93 7.42
CA GLY A 353 11.16 -1.55 7.24
C GLY A 353 11.97 -0.75 6.23
N LEU A 354 13.28 -1.04 6.05
CA LEU A 354 14.13 -0.42 5.06
C LEU A 354 13.66 -0.72 3.61
N PHE A 355 13.04 -1.86 3.39
CA PHE A 355 12.62 -2.33 2.07
C PHE A 355 11.19 -1.95 1.69
N ARG A 356 10.43 -1.32 2.59
CA ARG A 356 9.02 -0.92 2.34
C ARG A 356 8.88 -0.02 1.11
N ARG A 357 9.60 1.10 1.11
CA ARG A 357 9.54 2.08 0.02
C ARG A 357 10.22 1.59 -1.26
N PRO A 358 11.40 0.94 -1.22
CA PRO A 358 11.97 0.27 -2.39
C PRO A 358 11.00 -0.69 -3.07
N LEU A 359 10.31 -1.56 -2.32
CA LEU A 359 9.35 -2.49 -2.89
C LEU A 359 8.10 -1.78 -3.44
N GLU A 360 7.60 -0.76 -2.75
CA GLU A 360 6.48 0.06 -3.27
C GLU A 360 6.83 0.72 -4.60
N LEU A 361 8.06 1.27 -4.72
CA LEU A 361 8.52 1.88 -5.96
C LEU A 361 8.76 0.86 -7.07
N TRP A 362 9.28 -0.33 -6.75
CA TRP A 362 9.41 -1.42 -7.71
C TRP A 362 8.05 -1.77 -8.33
N LEU A 363 7.03 -1.93 -7.49
CA LEU A 363 5.66 -2.21 -7.91
C LEU A 363 5.05 -1.07 -8.74
N LEU A 364 5.31 0.19 -8.35
CA LEU A 364 4.84 1.34 -9.10
C LEU A 364 5.53 1.45 -10.47
N LEU A 365 6.84 1.19 -10.51
CA LEU A 365 7.62 1.23 -11.75
C LEU A 365 7.22 0.13 -12.74
N ASP A 366 6.82 -1.05 -12.27
CA ASP A 366 6.25 -2.07 -13.15
C ASP A 366 4.99 -1.56 -13.87
N ARG A 367 4.12 -0.82 -13.16
CA ARG A 367 2.94 -0.18 -13.76
C ARG A 367 3.30 0.92 -14.74
N ALA A 368 4.32 1.69 -14.40
CA ALA A 368 4.82 2.75 -15.25
C ALA A 368 5.43 2.21 -16.55
N LEU A 369 6.24 1.16 -16.44
CA LEU A 369 6.86 0.49 -17.59
C LEU A 369 5.81 -0.18 -18.49
N LEU A 370 4.78 -0.82 -17.93
CA LEU A 370 3.64 -1.29 -18.71
C LEU A 370 3.09 -0.17 -19.61
N LEU A 371 2.88 1.02 -19.04
CA LEU A 371 2.32 2.14 -19.82
C LEU A 371 3.31 2.69 -20.83
N GLU A 372 4.61 2.79 -20.51
CA GLU A 372 5.64 3.19 -21.50
C GLU A 372 5.74 2.20 -22.66
N GLU A 373 5.68 0.89 -22.38
CA GLU A 373 5.64 -0.18 -23.40
C GLU A 373 4.44 -0.04 -24.34
N GLN A 374 3.37 0.59 -23.87
CA GLN A 374 2.15 0.86 -24.65
C GLN A 374 2.10 2.30 -25.23
N GLY A 375 3.23 3.00 -25.26
CA GLY A 375 3.36 4.30 -25.91
C GLY A 375 2.91 5.50 -25.08
N TYR A 376 2.69 5.33 -23.78
CA TYR A 376 2.39 6.44 -22.89
C TYR A 376 3.68 7.12 -22.43
N ARG A 377 3.63 8.42 -22.26
CA ARG A 377 4.60 9.18 -21.51
C ARG A 377 4.17 9.20 -20.04
N VAL A 378 5.01 8.67 -19.17
CA VAL A 378 4.69 8.51 -17.74
C VAL A 378 5.46 9.53 -16.89
N ARG A 379 4.79 10.06 -15.87
CA ARG A 379 5.37 10.87 -14.79
C ARG A 379 5.00 10.26 -13.46
N LEU A 380 5.99 10.13 -12.60
CA LEU A 380 5.85 9.60 -11.25
C LEU A 380 6.31 10.64 -10.23
N GLY A 381 5.64 10.67 -9.09
CA GLY A 381 6.05 11.50 -7.96
C GLY A 381 5.13 11.33 -6.76
N THR A 382 5.40 12.08 -5.69
CA THR A 382 4.48 12.17 -4.56
C THR A 382 3.45 13.27 -4.80
N PHE A 383 2.20 13.04 -4.37
CA PHE A 383 1.15 14.06 -4.45
C PHE A 383 0.88 14.77 -3.14
N CYS A 384 1.37 14.26 -2.02
CA CYS A 384 1.22 14.88 -0.71
C CYS A 384 2.29 14.36 0.27
N PRO A 385 2.50 15.03 1.42
CA PRO A 385 3.36 14.54 2.48
C PRO A 385 2.90 13.18 3.03
N SER A 386 3.86 12.33 3.46
CA SER A 386 3.58 11.00 4.04
C SER A 386 2.71 11.03 5.29
N GLN A 387 2.75 12.14 6.05
CA GLN A 387 1.91 12.37 7.24
C GLN A 387 0.41 12.44 6.90
N LEU A 388 0.07 12.88 5.68
CA LEU A 388 -1.30 12.90 5.21
C LEU A 388 -1.76 11.49 4.78
N THR A 389 -0.92 10.81 4.03
CA THR A 389 -1.02 9.37 3.73
C THR A 389 0.34 8.82 3.32
N PRO A 390 0.78 7.68 3.89
CA PRO A 390 2.02 7.05 3.42
C PRO A 390 1.90 6.46 1.99
N ARG A 391 0.68 6.29 1.48
CA ARG A 391 0.39 5.88 0.08
C ARG A 391 0.25 7.12 -0.78
N ASN A 392 1.33 7.88 -0.88
CA ASN A 392 1.35 9.20 -1.51
C ASN A 392 1.95 9.21 -2.93
N LEU A 393 2.19 8.04 -3.50
CA LEU A 393 2.69 7.95 -4.87
C LEU A 393 1.57 8.15 -5.87
N LEU A 394 1.87 8.90 -6.93
CA LEU A 394 0.96 9.19 -8.03
C LEU A 394 1.65 8.91 -9.35
N LEU A 395 0.97 8.17 -10.21
CA LEU A 395 1.31 7.90 -11.59
C LEU A 395 0.39 8.71 -12.49
N LEU A 396 0.97 9.52 -13.36
CA LEU A 396 0.30 10.24 -14.43
C LEU A 396 0.79 9.70 -15.77
N ALA A 397 -0.11 9.41 -16.69
CA ALA A 397 0.25 8.95 -18.01
C ALA A 397 -0.54 9.65 -19.11
N GLU A 398 0.12 9.94 -20.21
CA GLU A 398 -0.45 10.59 -21.40
C GLU A 398 -0.01 9.83 -22.64
N LEU A 399 -0.95 9.39 -23.47
CA LEU A 399 -0.66 8.68 -24.71
C LEU A 399 0.11 9.59 -25.67
N GLY A 400 1.22 9.13 -26.20
CA GLY A 400 2.03 9.87 -27.16
C GLY A 400 1.26 10.14 -28.45
N SER A 401 1.48 11.30 -29.06
CA SER A 401 0.89 11.57 -30.39
C SER A 401 1.52 10.63 -31.42
N PRO A 402 0.77 10.10 -32.40
CA PRO A 402 1.28 9.19 -33.43
C PRO A 402 2.47 9.72 -34.26
N ALA A 403 2.70 11.02 -34.24
CA ALA A 403 3.74 11.69 -35.06
C ALA A 403 5.17 11.69 -34.46
N GLN A 404 5.41 11.13 -33.26
CA GLN A 404 6.73 11.14 -32.64
C GLN A 404 7.49 9.81 -32.74
N ASN A 405 6.94 8.81 -33.43
CA ASN A 405 7.60 7.50 -33.63
C ASN A 405 8.45 7.42 -34.93
N VAL A 406 8.86 8.54 -35.52
CA VAL A 406 9.74 8.51 -36.70
C VAL A 406 11.14 9.02 -36.31
N THR A 407 12.09 8.09 -36.44
CA THR A 407 13.55 8.18 -36.43
C THR A 407 14.25 7.80 -35.12
N ARG A 408 14.50 6.50 -34.96
CA ARG A 408 15.84 6.08 -34.55
C ARG A 408 16.69 5.95 -35.82
N PRO A 409 17.82 6.65 -35.98
CA PRO A 409 18.80 6.29 -36.98
C PRO A 409 19.45 4.97 -36.56
N GLU A 410 19.71 4.15 -37.59
CA GLU A 410 20.48 2.89 -37.51
C GLU A 410 21.91 3.07 -36.95
#